data_fa10bc51f4d402b97e4246a1f234d4fd
#
_entry.id   fa10bc51f4d402b97e4246a1f234d4fd
#
_cell.length_a   1.000
_cell.length_b   1.000
_cell.length_c   1.000
_cell.angle_alpha   90.00
_cell.angle_beta   90.00
_cell.angle_gamma   90.00
#
_symmetry.space_group_name_H-M   'P 1'
#
loop_
_entity.id
_entity.type
_entity.pdbx_description
1 polymer ?
#
loop_
_entity_poly.entity_id
_entity_poly.type
_entity_poly.pdbx_seq_one_letter_code
_entity_poly.pdbx_strand_id
1 'polypeptide(L)'
;MEATPIPAMVHPLDPARGSHRARQEGLDAGLRSDPYRDEAHWPDPCRCPDCGAVYHQGRWQWAEALRVEPQRQRCPACRRLHDRQPAAALHLHGQALDAHWPEMQRLVQHMAEREGNEHPLERIMDIHHPPQAPAGERRLTFTGTHLAHGVATALQQA
;
A
#
# COMPACT_ATOMS: atom_id res chain seq x y z
N MET A 1 -8.92 64.60 22.25
CA MET A 1 -9.81 63.42 22.31
C MET A 1 -9.02 62.23 21.84
N GLU A 2 -8.46 61.49 22.80
CA GLU A 2 -7.61 60.35 22.54
C GLU A 2 -8.48 59.10 22.41
N ALA A 3 -8.32 58.40 21.30
CA ALA A 3 -8.95 57.08 21.09
C ALA A 3 -8.05 56.00 21.66
N THR A 4 -8.54 55.32 22.69
CA THR A 4 -7.89 54.19 23.32
C THR A 4 -7.92 52.95 22.39
N PRO A 5 -6.82 52.27 22.10
CA PRO A 5 -6.84 51.04 21.31
C PRO A 5 -7.26 49.88 22.18
N ILE A 6 -8.20 49.05 21.67
CA ILE A 6 -8.67 47.82 22.27
C ILE A 6 -7.56 46.75 22.04
N PRO A 7 -7.12 46.03 23.08
CA PRO A 7 -6.17 44.94 22.91
C PRO A 7 -6.85 43.75 22.22
N ALA A 8 -6.33 43.34 21.08
CA ALA A 8 -6.70 42.09 20.44
C ALA A 8 -6.21 40.92 21.28
N MET A 9 -7.13 40.19 21.92
CA MET A 9 -6.85 38.87 22.50
C MET A 9 -6.64 37.88 21.37
N VAL A 10 -5.39 37.62 21.04
CA VAL A 10 -5.01 36.48 20.20
C VAL A 10 -4.91 35.26 21.12
N HIS A 11 -5.92 34.38 21.07
CA HIS A 11 -5.78 33.05 21.64
C HIS A 11 -4.88 32.23 20.69
N PRO A 12 -3.78 31.65 21.17
CA PRO A 12 -3.04 30.72 20.36
C PRO A 12 -3.89 29.44 20.23
N LEU A 13 -4.34 29.18 19.03
CA LEU A 13 -4.88 27.87 18.65
C LEU A 13 -3.71 26.87 18.73
N ASP A 14 -3.79 25.99 19.69
CA ASP A 14 -2.86 24.87 19.83
C ASP A 14 -3.17 23.80 18.76
N PRO A 15 -2.39 23.66 17.69
CA PRO A 15 -2.70 22.74 16.58
C PRO A 15 -2.30 21.29 16.85
N ALA A 16 -1.84 20.96 18.06
CA ALA A 16 -1.12 19.70 18.28
C ALA A 16 -1.93 18.53 18.84
N ARG A 17 -3.21 18.70 19.22
CA ARG A 17 -3.96 17.64 19.90
C ARG A 17 -5.08 16.94 19.13
N GLY A 18 -5.41 17.39 17.92
CA GLY A 18 -6.57 16.84 17.16
C GLY A 18 -6.24 15.93 15.99
N SER A 19 -5.02 16.01 15.42
CA SER A 19 -4.77 15.44 14.10
C SER A 19 -4.32 13.97 14.08
N HIS A 20 -3.69 13.47 15.14
CA HIS A 20 -3.18 12.09 15.15
C HIS A 20 -4.28 11.05 15.36
N ARG A 21 -5.24 11.33 16.23
CA ARG A 21 -6.32 10.36 16.52
C ARG A 21 -7.33 10.26 15.40
N ALA A 22 -7.72 11.37 14.79
CA ALA A 22 -8.62 11.38 13.64
C ALA A 22 -7.98 10.75 12.38
N ARG A 23 -6.65 10.89 12.21
CA ARG A 23 -5.90 10.27 11.13
C ARG A 23 -5.77 8.75 11.32
N GLN A 24 -5.63 8.30 12.56
CA GLN A 24 -5.55 6.87 12.90
C GLN A 24 -6.92 6.19 12.80
N GLU A 25 -8.00 6.85 13.24
CA GLU A 25 -9.36 6.35 13.08
C GLU A 25 -9.80 6.27 11.61
N GLY A 26 -9.35 7.19 10.75
CA GLY A 26 -9.58 7.13 9.31
C GLY A 26 -8.82 6.01 8.61
N LEU A 27 -7.58 5.72 9.05
CA LEU A 27 -6.78 4.60 8.56
C LEU A 27 -7.36 3.26 9.01
N ASP A 28 -7.78 3.15 10.27
CA ASP A 28 -8.40 1.94 10.83
C ASP A 28 -9.77 1.66 10.21
N ALA A 29 -10.56 2.68 9.91
CA ALA A 29 -11.84 2.53 9.23
C ALA A 29 -11.65 2.08 7.77
N GLY A 30 -10.63 2.59 7.07
CA GLY A 30 -10.27 2.16 5.71
C GLY A 30 -9.74 0.73 5.66
N LEU A 31 -9.01 0.29 6.69
CA LEU A 31 -8.50 -1.08 6.82
C LEU A 31 -9.62 -2.10 7.16
N ARG A 32 -10.69 -1.66 7.81
CA ARG A 32 -11.82 -2.52 8.19
C ARG A 32 -12.83 -2.76 7.07
N SER A 33 -12.79 -1.97 6.00
CA SER A 33 -13.71 -2.06 4.86
C SER A 33 -13.03 -2.37 3.54
N ASP A 34 -11.93 -3.12 3.53
CA ASP A 34 -11.25 -3.54 2.31
C ASP A 34 -12.08 -4.62 1.57
N PRO A 35 -12.81 -4.27 0.49
CA PRO A 35 -13.71 -5.20 -0.18
C PRO A 35 -12.98 -6.37 -0.85
N TYR A 36 -11.66 -6.32 -0.92
CA TYR A 36 -10.84 -7.41 -1.46
C TYR A 36 -10.43 -8.42 -0.40
N ARG A 37 -10.49 -8.08 0.88
CA ARG A 37 -10.05 -8.94 2.00
C ARG A 37 -11.20 -9.53 2.81
N ASP A 38 -12.24 -8.77 3.07
CA ASP A 38 -13.15 -9.05 4.18
C ASP A 38 -14.45 -9.78 3.80
N GLU A 39 -14.84 -9.79 2.53
CA GLU A 39 -16.18 -10.26 2.15
C GLU A 39 -16.19 -11.61 1.41
N ALA A 40 -15.04 -12.14 1.08
CA ALA A 40 -15.01 -13.34 0.26
C ALA A 40 -14.88 -14.61 1.10
N HIS A 41 -15.96 -15.35 1.22
CA HIS A 41 -15.90 -16.78 1.55
C HIS A 41 -15.31 -17.48 0.33
N TRP A 42 -13.97 -17.63 0.33
CA TRP A 42 -13.27 -18.31 -0.74
C TRP A 42 -13.58 -19.79 -0.69
N PRO A 43 -13.89 -20.43 -1.84
CA PRO A 43 -13.94 -21.90 -1.90
C PRO A 43 -12.60 -22.48 -1.43
N ASP A 44 -12.64 -23.50 -0.60
CA ASP A 44 -11.42 -24.14 -0.08
C ASP A 44 -11.38 -25.62 -0.53
N PRO A 45 -10.45 -26.00 -1.44
CA PRO A 45 -9.43 -25.17 -2.05
C PRO A 45 -9.91 -24.43 -3.31
N CYS A 46 -9.30 -23.26 -3.57
CA CYS A 46 -9.41 -22.61 -4.89
C CYS A 46 -8.06 -22.12 -5.41
N ARG A 47 -7.96 -22.00 -6.74
CA ARG A 47 -6.74 -21.55 -7.44
C ARG A 47 -7.02 -20.32 -8.28
N CYS A 48 -6.16 -19.31 -8.17
CA CYS A 48 -6.20 -18.15 -9.03
C CYS A 48 -5.82 -18.52 -10.46
N PRO A 49 -6.70 -18.24 -11.46
CA PRO A 49 -6.38 -18.56 -12.85
C PRO A 49 -5.29 -17.66 -13.43
N ASP A 50 -5.06 -16.48 -12.85
CA ASP A 50 -4.12 -15.48 -13.39
C ASP A 50 -2.69 -15.71 -12.89
N CYS A 51 -2.50 -16.07 -11.62
CA CYS A 51 -1.17 -16.21 -11.02
C CYS A 51 -0.86 -17.59 -10.46
N GLY A 52 -1.84 -18.48 -10.33
CA GLY A 52 -1.64 -19.82 -9.79
C GLY A 52 -1.64 -19.93 -8.26
N ALA A 53 -1.73 -18.80 -7.54
CA ALA A 53 -1.85 -18.84 -6.08
C ALA A 53 -3.07 -19.64 -5.64
N VAL A 54 -2.93 -20.36 -4.54
CA VAL A 54 -3.95 -21.26 -4.01
C VAL A 54 -4.45 -20.77 -2.66
N TYR A 55 -5.76 -20.70 -2.50
CA TYR A 55 -6.39 -20.55 -1.19
C TYR A 55 -6.64 -21.95 -0.62
N HIS A 56 -6.03 -22.23 0.52
CA HIS A 56 -6.21 -23.48 1.23
C HIS A 56 -5.95 -23.30 2.72
N GLN A 57 -6.79 -23.91 3.57
CA GLN A 57 -6.70 -23.81 5.02
C GLN A 57 -6.67 -22.35 5.54
N GLY A 58 -7.56 -21.51 4.98
CA GLY A 58 -7.75 -20.14 5.43
C GLY A 58 -6.72 -19.12 4.93
N ARG A 59 -5.82 -19.47 4.00
CA ARG A 59 -4.79 -18.55 3.50
C ARG A 59 -4.46 -18.75 2.02
N TRP A 60 -4.07 -17.66 1.35
CA TRP A 60 -3.46 -17.69 0.03
C TRP A 60 -1.98 -18.05 0.15
N GLN A 61 -1.53 -19.00 -0.66
CA GLN A 61 -0.18 -19.54 -0.62
C GLN A 61 0.23 -20.05 -2.01
N TRP A 62 1.52 -20.25 -2.21
CA TRP A 62 2.01 -21.03 -3.33
C TRP A 62 1.89 -22.52 -3.00
N ALA A 63 1.22 -23.28 -3.84
CA ALA A 63 1.10 -24.73 -3.70
C ALA A 63 1.05 -25.39 -5.08
N GLU A 64 1.89 -26.39 -5.27
CA GLU A 64 2.00 -27.11 -6.54
C GLU A 64 0.95 -28.22 -6.66
N ALA A 65 0.75 -28.99 -5.60
CA ALA A 65 -0.15 -30.13 -5.59
C ALA A 65 -1.24 -29.99 -4.51
N LEU A 66 -2.45 -30.27 -4.91
CA LEU A 66 -3.62 -30.38 -4.03
C LEU A 66 -4.21 -31.78 -4.17
N ARG A 67 -4.77 -32.29 -3.08
CA ARG A 67 -5.43 -33.62 -3.08
C ARG A 67 -6.79 -33.60 -3.79
N VAL A 68 -7.37 -32.41 -3.94
CA VAL A 68 -8.68 -32.19 -4.55
C VAL A 68 -8.53 -31.11 -5.63
N GLU A 69 -9.25 -31.27 -6.71
CA GLU A 69 -9.28 -30.26 -7.79
C GLU A 69 -9.78 -28.92 -7.24
N PRO A 70 -8.99 -27.86 -7.32
CA PRO A 70 -9.38 -26.55 -6.78
C PRO A 70 -10.38 -25.84 -7.70
N GLN A 71 -11.33 -25.13 -7.11
CA GLN A 71 -12.20 -24.25 -7.87
C GLN A 71 -11.38 -23.07 -8.43
N ARG A 72 -11.82 -22.53 -9.56
CA ARG A 72 -11.17 -21.36 -10.17
C ARG A 72 -11.72 -20.08 -9.55
N GLN A 73 -10.86 -19.33 -8.87
CA GLN A 73 -11.24 -18.08 -8.21
C GLN A 73 -10.07 -17.10 -8.24
N ARG A 74 -10.27 -15.91 -8.81
CA ARG A 74 -9.23 -14.88 -8.86
C ARG A 74 -8.87 -14.40 -7.44
N CYS A 75 -7.58 -14.38 -7.12
CA CYS A 75 -7.09 -13.94 -5.82
C CYS A 75 -7.25 -12.42 -5.63
N PRO A 76 -7.23 -11.90 -4.38
CA PRO A 76 -7.34 -10.48 -4.09
C PRO A 76 -6.32 -9.60 -4.83
N ALA A 77 -5.06 -10.03 -4.90
CA ALA A 77 -4.02 -9.28 -5.60
C ALA A 77 -4.30 -9.14 -7.11
N CYS A 78 -4.70 -10.23 -7.77
CA CYS A 78 -5.06 -10.20 -9.20
C CYS A 78 -6.34 -9.41 -9.47
N ARG A 79 -7.31 -9.42 -8.54
CA ARG A 79 -8.49 -8.55 -8.63
C ARG A 79 -8.09 -7.08 -8.57
N ARG A 80 -7.23 -6.67 -7.63
CA ARG A 80 -6.72 -5.30 -7.53
C ARG A 80 -5.97 -4.85 -8.78
N LEU A 81 -5.13 -5.73 -9.33
CA LEU A 81 -4.42 -5.46 -10.59
C LEU A 81 -5.39 -5.22 -11.74
N HIS A 82 -6.40 -6.07 -11.86
CA HIS A 82 -7.44 -5.93 -12.88
C HIS A 82 -8.25 -4.64 -12.73
N ASP A 83 -8.67 -4.35 -11.50
CA ASP A 83 -9.51 -3.18 -11.18
C ASP A 83 -8.69 -1.89 -11.05
N ARG A 84 -7.36 -1.98 -11.08
CA ARG A 84 -6.43 -0.86 -10.85
C ARG A 84 -6.64 -0.15 -9.51
N GLN A 85 -6.99 -0.93 -8.47
CA GLN A 85 -7.29 -0.44 -7.13
C GLN A 85 -6.20 -0.88 -6.15
N PRO A 86 -5.19 -0.03 -5.86
CA PRO A 86 -4.13 -0.37 -4.94
C PRO A 86 -4.63 -0.44 -3.49
N ALA A 87 -4.01 -1.33 -2.70
CA ALA A 87 -4.20 -1.36 -1.25
C ALA A 87 -3.38 -0.27 -0.55
N ALA A 88 -2.25 0.10 -1.13
CA ALA A 88 -1.37 1.14 -0.62
C ALA A 88 -0.67 1.87 -1.77
N ALA A 89 -0.35 3.14 -1.52
CA ALA A 89 0.50 3.95 -2.38
C ALA A 89 1.60 4.61 -1.55
N LEU A 90 2.81 4.60 -2.08
CA LEU A 90 3.96 5.28 -1.52
C LEU A 90 4.35 6.43 -2.45
N HIS A 91 4.41 7.63 -1.91
CA HIS A 91 4.87 8.81 -2.62
C HIS A 91 6.26 9.19 -2.13
N LEU A 92 7.21 9.22 -3.04
CA LEU A 92 8.60 9.60 -2.79
C LEU A 92 8.85 10.99 -3.37
N HIS A 93 9.45 11.85 -2.56
CA HIS A 93 9.82 13.20 -2.95
C HIS A 93 11.24 13.51 -2.50
N GLY A 94 12.01 14.17 -3.33
CA GLY A 94 13.35 14.62 -2.93
C GLY A 94 14.19 15.04 -4.13
N GLN A 95 15.01 16.08 -3.94
CA GLN A 95 15.89 16.61 -4.99
C GLN A 95 16.92 15.60 -5.49
N ALA A 96 17.37 14.69 -4.61
CA ALA A 96 18.33 13.64 -4.95
C ALA A 96 17.68 12.35 -5.48
N LEU A 97 16.35 12.28 -5.52
CA LEU A 97 15.62 11.07 -5.86
C LEU A 97 15.99 10.53 -7.25
N ASP A 98 16.09 11.41 -8.24
CA ASP A 98 16.41 10.99 -9.61
C ASP A 98 17.83 10.41 -9.72
N ALA A 99 18.79 10.97 -8.99
CA ALA A 99 20.18 10.48 -8.97
C ALA A 99 20.31 9.09 -8.32
N HIS A 100 19.55 8.84 -7.27
CA HIS A 100 19.59 7.57 -6.52
C HIS A 100 18.53 6.56 -6.97
N TRP A 101 17.63 6.96 -7.88
CA TRP A 101 16.52 6.12 -8.30
C TRP A 101 16.92 4.72 -8.78
N PRO A 102 17.98 4.52 -9.58
CA PRO A 102 18.37 3.19 -10.02
C PRO A 102 18.71 2.23 -8.86
N GLU A 103 19.27 2.75 -7.79
CA GLU A 103 19.58 1.98 -6.57
C GLU A 103 18.32 1.66 -5.77
N MET A 104 17.50 2.68 -5.53
CA MET A 104 16.22 2.55 -4.83
C MET A 104 15.29 1.59 -5.56
N GLN A 105 15.21 1.66 -6.87
CA GLN A 105 14.39 0.77 -7.68
C GLN A 105 14.83 -0.69 -7.56
N ARG A 106 16.14 -0.96 -7.57
CA ARG A 106 16.67 -2.31 -7.36
C ARG A 106 16.31 -2.86 -5.97
N LEU A 107 16.43 -2.04 -4.94
CA LEU A 107 16.01 -2.41 -3.59
C LEU A 107 14.53 -2.75 -3.53
N VAL A 108 13.67 -1.89 -4.08
CA VAL A 108 12.22 -2.09 -4.14
C VAL A 108 11.86 -3.39 -4.86
N GLN A 109 12.46 -3.65 -6.02
CA GLN A 109 12.24 -4.87 -6.80
C GLN A 109 12.67 -6.12 -6.03
N HIS A 110 13.86 -6.09 -5.43
CA HIS A 110 14.36 -7.21 -4.62
C HIS A 110 13.44 -7.53 -3.43
N MET A 111 12.94 -6.51 -2.75
CA MET A 111 11.99 -6.69 -1.66
C MET A 111 10.67 -7.29 -2.15
N ALA A 112 10.17 -6.82 -3.30
CA ALA A 112 8.93 -7.33 -3.88
C ALA A 112 9.05 -8.79 -4.32
N GLU A 113 10.19 -9.19 -4.89
CA GLU A 113 10.47 -10.57 -5.27
C GLU A 113 10.52 -11.48 -4.04
N ARG A 114 11.24 -11.05 -3.00
CA ARG A 114 11.34 -11.82 -1.75
C ARG A 114 9.99 -12.01 -1.09
N GLU A 115 9.23 -10.93 -0.90
CA GLU A 115 7.90 -10.99 -0.31
C GLU A 115 6.92 -11.79 -1.18
N GLY A 116 6.95 -11.59 -2.49
CA GLY A 116 6.08 -12.31 -3.42
C GLY A 116 6.33 -13.81 -3.46
N ASN A 117 7.54 -14.28 -3.20
CA ASN A 117 7.87 -15.70 -3.10
C ASN A 117 7.24 -16.39 -1.88
N GLU A 118 7.05 -15.66 -0.79
CA GLU A 118 6.44 -16.18 0.44
C GLU A 118 4.94 -15.84 0.53
N HIS A 119 4.57 -14.65 0.04
CA HIS A 119 3.24 -14.06 0.18
C HIS A 119 2.65 -13.69 -1.18
N PRO A 120 1.86 -14.58 -1.83
CA PRO A 120 1.37 -14.36 -3.19
C PRO A 120 0.50 -13.13 -3.38
N LEU A 121 0.00 -12.53 -2.30
CA LEU A 121 -0.83 -11.33 -2.35
C LEU A 121 -0.03 -10.02 -2.24
N GLU A 122 1.26 -10.08 -1.92
CA GLU A 122 2.12 -8.90 -1.74
C GLU A 122 2.92 -8.62 -3.02
N ARG A 123 2.47 -7.63 -3.81
CA ARG A 123 3.06 -7.29 -5.10
C ARG A 123 3.10 -5.78 -5.33
N ILE A 124 4.06 -5.34 -6.14
CA ILE A 124 4.02 -4.02 -6.76
C ILE A 124 3.00 -4.06 -7.90
N MET A 125 2.14 -3.05 -7.96
CA MET A 125 1.20 -2.86 -9.07
C MET A 125 1.81 -1.96 -10.14
N ASP A 126 2.38 -0.83 -9.73
CA ASP A 126 2.96 0.14 -10.64
C ASP A 126 4.04 0.98 -9.96
N ILE A 127 5.03 1.38 -10.74
CA ILE A 127 6.06 2.36 -10.39
C ILE A 127 5.95 3.49 -11.41
N HIS A 128 5.33 4.57 -10.98
CA HIS A 128 4.97 5.67 -11.85
C HIS A 128 5.78 6.94 -11.56
N HIS A 129 6.28 7.58 -12.61
CA HIS A 129 6.75 8.95 -12.60
C HIS A 129 5.67 9.80 -13.25
N PRO A 130 4.94 10.63 -12.48
CA PRO A 130 3.89 11.44 -13.06
C PRO A 130 4.46 12.39 -14.12
N PRO A 131 3.89 12.47 -15.33
CA PRO A 131 4.47 13.26 -16.43
C PRO A 131 4.52 14.77 -16.15
N GLN A 132 3.72 15.24 -15.20
CA GLN A 132 3.66 16.65 -14.77
C GLN A 132 4.27 16.86 -13.37
N ALA A 133 4.81 15.81 -12.75
CA ALA A 133 5.44 15.94 -11.46
C ALA A 133 6.79 16.66 -11.59
N PRO A 134 7.17 17.44 -10.58
CA PRO A 134 8.51 17.98 -10.47
C PRO A 134 9.55 16.85 -10.54
N ALA A 135 10.75 17.18 -11.03
CA ALA A 135 11.88 16.27 -10.91
C ALA A 135 12.03 15.79 -9.46
N GLY A 136 12.31 14.51 -9.26
CA GLY A 136 12.42 13.94 -7.91
C GLY A 136 11.11 13.51 -7.27
N GLU A 137 10.09 13.17 -8.06
CA GLU A 137 8.86 12.55 -7.56
C GLU A 137 8.62 11.18 -8.19
N ARG A 138 8.24 10.21 -7.35
CA ARG A 138 7.83 8.85 -7.77
C ARG A 138 6.63 8.39 -6.96
N ARG A 139 5.76 7.63 -7.60
CA ARG A 139 4.63 6.97 -6.95
C ARG A 139 4.70 5.47 -7.17
N LEU A 140 4.70 4.71 -6.09
CA LEU A 140 4.64 3.25 -6.10
C LEU A 140 3.29 2.81 -5.57
N THR A 141 2.67 1.84 -6.21
CA THR A 141 1.40 1.27 -5.77
C THR A 141 1.54 -0.23 -5.53
N PHE A 142 0.79 -0.74 -4.56
CA PHE A 142 0.95 -2.10 -4.05
C PHE A 142 -0.40 -2.79 -3.88
N THR A 143 -0.41 -4.11 -4.04
CA THR A 143 -1.58 -4.95 -3.78
C THR A 143 -1.80 -5.24 -2.31
N GLY A 144 -0.79 -5.02 -1.47
CA GLY A 144 -0.83 -5.22 -0.02
C GLY A 144 -0.15 -4.09 0.74
N THR A 145 -0.53 -3.93 2.00
CA THR A 145 0.04 -2.89 2.88
C THR A 145 1.35 -3.31 3.53
N HIS A 146 1.58 -4.61 3.67
CA HIS A 146 2.77 -5.14 4.32
C HIS A 146 4.04 -4.84 3.51
N LEU A 147 4.04 -5.17 2.21
CA LEU A 147 5.14 -4.84 1.31
C LEU A 147 5.36 -3.33 1.22
N ALA A 148 4.29 -2.54 1.10
CA ALA A 148 4.38 -1.07 1.05
C ALA A 148 5.08 -0.49 2.27
N HIS A 149 4.72 -0.97 3.48
CA HIS A 149 5.35 -0.53 4.73
C HIS A 149 6.82 -0.95 4.80
N GLY A 150 7.14 -2.19 4.44
CA GLY A 150 8.51 -2.68 4.37
C GLY A 150 9.39 -1.86 3.44
N VAL A 151 8.90 -1.57 2.24
CA VAL A 151 9.59 -0.71 1.26
C VAL A 151 9.81 0.70 1.79
N ALA A 152 8.77 1.32 2.38
CA ALA A 152 8.89 2.66 2.95
C ALA A 152 9.98 2.72 4.04
N THR A 153 10.00 1.73 4.93
CA THR A 153 11.00 1.63 6.01
C THR A 153 12.41 1.45 5.46
N ALA A 154 12.59 0.58 4.47
CA ALA A 154 13.89 0.32 3.87
C ALA A 154 14.45 1.56 3.15
N LEU A 155 13.60 2.28 2.42
CA LEU A 155 13.99 3.50 1.71
C LEU A 155 14.32 4.68 2.63
N GLN A 156 13.79 4.68 3.86
CA GLN A 156 14.15 5.69 4.88
C GLN A 156 15.52 5.42 5.53
N GLN A 157 15.99 4.19 5.44
CA GLN A 157 17.26 3.77 6.05
C GLN A 157 18.42 3.71 5.05
N ALA A 158 18.13 3.82 3.76
CA ALA A 158 19.10 3.79 2.67
C ALA A 158 19.67 5.18 2.37
#